data_da7e26d069f9399c5d383169ab26e06a
#
_entry.id   da7e26d069f9399c5d383169ab26e06a
#
_cell.length_a   1.000
_cell.length_b   1.000
_cell.length_c   1.000
_cell.angle_alpha   90.00
_cell.angle_beta   90.00
_cell.angle_gamma   90.00
#
_symmetry.space_group_name_H-M   'P 1'
#
loop_
_entity.id
_entity.type
_entity.pdbx_description
1 polymer ?
#
loop_
_entity_poly.entity_id
_entity_poly.type
_entity_poly.pdbx_seq_one_letter_code
_entity_poly.pdbx_strand_id
1 'polypeptide(L)'
;MNTGKKNFAGALVPLMFAFFAMGFVDMVGTATNYVKAYFALSDTMANFLPSMVFLWFFLLSVPTSLLMNRIGKKKTVLASLVVTVVAMVLPLVSYSYPVMLVSFCFLGIGNTLMQVSLNPLIGCVVNGDRLASTLTFGQFVKAIASFIAPILASWFAVKFGNWMLLYPIFGAVTVIAALYLGFSKIDEPAVEGKTSGFVDCIKMLGDPAVLLLFLGIVAHVGIDVGINTSAPKIIIERLGLPLSEAAIATSVYFLFRPLGCLTGSYILAKCKTWKFFAVSVLLMVLSMIGLFVGKSLMFIYVAIALVGYGNSNIFPMIFSKALLSRPDKDNEMSGLMIMGLIGGTVFPLLMGIASDALGSQIGSVAVISVGVIYLITLAFRFHKSEK
;
A
#
# COMPACT_ATOMS: atom_id res chain seq x y z
N MET A 1 -34.88 -8.28 13.10
CA MET A 1 -33.98 -7.26 12.53
C MET A 1 -32.60 -7.08 13.21
N ASN A 2 -32.21 -7.89 14.19
CA ASN A 2 -30.99 -7.67 14.98
C ASN A 2 -29.87 -8.71 14.72
N THR A 3 -30.11 -9.75 13.95
CA THR A 3 -29.12 -10.81 13.63
C THR A 3 -28.09 -10.37 12.58
N GLY A 4 -28.49 -9.54 11.62
CA GLY A 4 -27.56 -9.06 10.57
C GLY A 4 -26.47 -8.09 11.06
N LYS A 5 -26.75 -7.27 12.09
CA LYS A 5 -25.75 -6.33 12.64
C LYS A 5 -24.70 -7.02 13.51
N LYS A 6 -25.06 -8.09 14.23
CA LYS A 6 -24.07 -8.87 15.04
C LYS A 6 -23.09 -9.65 14.19
N ASN A 7 -23.51 -10.19 13.05
CA ASN A 7 -22.63 -10.91 12.13
C ASN A 7 -21.68 -9.98 11.38
N PHE A 8 -22.11 -8.76 11.05
CA PHE A 8 -21.29 -7.76 10.34
C PHE A 8 -20.05 -7.32 11.16
N ALA A 9 -20.25 -6.89 12.41
CA ALA A 9 -19.14 -6.48 13.27
C ALA A 9 -18.22 -7.66 13.61
N GLY A 10 -18.77 -8.86 13.81
CA GLY A 10 -18.02 -10.09 14.08
C GLY A 10 -17.11 -10.53 12.94
N ALA A 11 -17.46 -10.17 11.70
CA ALA A 11 -16.62 -10.45 10.53
C ALA A 11 -15.64 -9.31 10.20
N LEU A 12 -16.06 -8.05 10.39
CA LEU A 12 -15.26 -6.88 10.00
C LEU A 12 -14.06 -6.64 10.93
N VAL A 13 -14.22 -6.83 12.25
CA VAL A 13 -13.16 -6.57 13.22
C VAL A 13 -11.92 -7.46 12.99
N PRO A 14 -12.04 -8.81 12.80
CA PRO A 14 -10.88 -9.64 12.46
C PRO A 14 -10.17 -9.20 11.18
N LEU A 15 -10.92 -8.72 10.18
CA LEU A 15 -10.34 -8.21 8.93
C LEU A 15 -9.56 -6.91 9.16
N MET A 16 -10.03 -6.03 10.06
CA MET A 16 -9.28 -4.81 10.44
C MET A 16 -8.00 -5.17 11.19
N PHE A 17 -8.00 -6.19 12.04
CA PHE A 17 -6.77 -6.72 12.65
C PHE A 17 -5.79 -7.26 11.61
N ALA A 18 -6.28 -7.90 10.56
CA ALA A 18 -5.43 -8.32 9.45
C ALA A 18 -4.85 -7.12 8.68
N PHE A 19 -5.61 -6.03 8.48
CA PHE A 19 -5.07 -4.78 7.92
C PHE A 19 -4.02 -4.15 8.84
N PHE A 20 -4.19 -4.20 10.15
CA PHE A 20 -3.18 -3.73 11.09
C PHE A 20 -1.88 -4.53 10.95
N ALA A 21 -1.96 -5.88 10.95
CA ALA A 21 -0.81 -6.75 10.73
C ALA A 21 -0.16 -6.53 9.36
N MET A 22 -0.96 -6.23 8.31
CA MET A 22 -0.44 -5.88 6.98
C MET A 22 0.47 -4.64 7.01
N GLY A 23 0.23 -3.71 7.95
CA GLY A 23 1.05 -2.52 8.12
C GLY A 23 2.47 -2.79 8.60
N PHE A 24 2.75 -3.97 9.12
CA PHE A 24 4.10 -4.32 9.61
C PHE A 24 5.15 -4.39 8.51
N VAL A 25 4.75 -4.57 7.26
CA VAL A 25 5.67 -4.50 6.12
C VAL A 25 6.38 -3.14 6.03
N ASP A 26 5.71 -2.07 6.47
CA ASP A 26 6.27 -0.72 6.37
C ASP A 26 7.39 -0.48 7.41
N MET A 27 7.58 -1.40 8.40
CA MET A 27 8.77 -1.41 9.26
C MET A 27 10.07 -1.64 8.49
N VAL A 28 9.99 -2.11 7.25
CA VAL A 28 11.15 -2.42 6.41
C VAL A 28 12.13 -1.25 6.31
N GLY A 29 11.63 -0.02 6.14
CA GLY A 29 12.48 1.17 6.07
C GLY A 29 13.25 1.42 7.38
N THR A 30 12.57 1.35 8.51
CA THR A 30 13.16 1.49 9.84
C THR A 30 14.18 0.38 10.12
N ALA A 31 13.80 -0.87 9.89
CA ALA A 31 14.65 -2.03 10.12
C ALA A 31 15.91 -1.99 9.24
N THR A 32 15.81 -1.57 7.98
CA THR A 32 16.95 -1.41 7.08
C THR A 32 18.02 -0.50 7.68
N ASN A 33 17.62 0.62 8.29
CA ASN A 33 18.59 1.54 8.91
C ASN A 33 19.32 0.91 10.11
N TYR A 34 18.60 0.20 10.99
CA TYR A 34 19.19 -0.49 12.13
C TYR A 34 20.13 -1.64 11.68
N VAL A 35 19.71 -2.42 10.70
CA VAL A 35 20.50 -3.53 10.14
C VAL A 35 21.77 -2.99 9.45
N LYS A 36 21.63 -1.90 8.66
CA LYS A 36 22.77 -1.22 8.03
C LYS A 36 23.80 -0.78 9.06
N ALA A 37 23.34 -0.12 10.13
CA ALA A 37 24.22 0.38 11.19
C ALA A 37 24.91 -0.76 11.95
N TYR A 38 24.18 -1.81 12.30
CA TYR A 38 24.70 -2.94 13.08
C TYR A 38 25.75 -3.76 12.33
N PHE A 39 25.52 -4.06 11.05
CA PHE A 39 26.43 -4.86 10.22
C PHE A 39 27.41 -4.01 9.40
N ALA A 40 27.44 -2.68 9.59
CA ALA A 40 28.27 -1.74 8.83
C ALA A 40 28.14 -1.93 7.30
N LEU A 41 26.91 -2.09 6.80
CA LEU A 41 26.65 -2.38 5.40
C LEU A 41 26.80 -1.15 4.51
N SER A 42 27.19 -1.39 3.25
CA SER A 42 27.04 -0.36 2.21
C SER A 42 25.56 -0.06 1.94
N ASP A 43 25.28 1.10 1.31
CA ASP A 43 23.91 1.45 0.91
C ASP A 43 23.30 0.42 -0.04
N THR A 44 24.11 -0.11 -0.95
CA THR A 44 23.68 -1.16 -1.88
C THR A 44 23.24 -2.42 -1.12
N MET A 45 24.05 -2.92 -0.19
CA MET A 45 23.69 -4.10 0.60
C MET A 45 22.46 -3.86 1.47
N ALA A 46 22.35 -2.69 2.10
CA ALA A 46 21.20 -2.35 2.91
C ALA A 46 19.91 -2.32 2.07
N ASN A 47 19.96 -1.79 0.85
CA ASN A 47 18.82 -1.68 -0.05
C ASN A 47 18.35 -3.04 -0.62
N PHE A 48 19.11 -4.11 -0.50
CA PHE A 48 18.60 -5.45 -0.78
C PHE A 48 17.45 -5.86 0.15
N LEU A 49 17.43 -5.36 1.38
CA LEU A 49 16.36 -5.67 2.34
C LEU A 49 14.95 -5.23 1.82
N PRO A 50 14.70 -3.96 1.53
CA PRO A 50 13.43 -3.55 0.94
C PRO A 50 13.18 -4.21 -0.43
N SER A 51 14.23 -4.43 -1.24
CA SER A 51 14.06 -5.10 -2.52
C SER A 51 13.54 -6.54 -2.37
N MET A 52 14.00 -7.26 -1.33
CA MET A 52 13.48 -8.60 -1.01
C MET A 52 11.99 -8.59 -0.64
N VAL A 53 11.46 -7.48 -0.13
CA VAL A 53 10.02 -7.36 0.15
C VAL A 53 9.23 -7.05 -1.12
N PHE A 54 9.64 -6.04 -1.89
CA PHE A 54 8.85 -5.54 -3.01
C PHE A 54 8.86 -6.45 -4.24
N LEU A 55 9.90 -7.25 -4.43
CA LEU A 55 10.00 -8.22 -5.52
C LEU A 55 8.79 -9.16 -5.58
N TRP A 56 8.29 -9.59 -4.43
CA TRP A 56 7.21 -10.56 -4.36
C TRP A 56 5.85 -10.02 -4.78
N PHE A 57 5.62 -8.71 -4.69
CA PHE A 57 4.39 -8.12 -5.23
C PHE A 57 4.27 -8.34 -6.73
N PHE A 58 5.38 -8.28 -7.46
CA PHE A 58 5.37 -8.57 -8.89
C PHE A 58 5.26 -10.07 -9.17
N LEU A 59 6.07 -10.89 -8.49
CA LEU A 59 6.17 -12.31 -8.78
C LEU A 59 4.98 -13.13 -8.31
N LEU A 60 4.42 -12.82 -7.13
CA LEU A 60 3.41 -13.67 -6.48
C LEU A 60 1.98 -13.14 -6.54
N SER A 61 1.72 -11.92 -7.01
CA SER A 61 0.35 -11.39 -7.02
C SER A 61 -0.62 -12.25 -7.83
N VAL A 62 -0.27 -12.58 -9.07
CA VAL A 62 -1.10 -13.47 -9.92
C VAL A 62 -1.11 -14.91 -9.40
N PRO A 63 0.02 -15.56 -9.06
CA PRO A 63 -0.01 -16.87 -8.40
C PRO A 63 -0.89 -16.93 -7.14
N THR A 64 -0.90 -15.87 -6.33
CA THR A 64 -1.77 -15.79 -5.14
C THR A 64 -3.25 -15.75 -5.52
N SER A 65 -3.62 -15.05 -6.58
CA SER A 65 -5.00 -15.03 -7.05
C SER A 65 -5.47 -16.42 -7.47
N LEU A 66 -4.61 -17.19 -8.13
CA LEU A 66 -4.89 -18.58 -8.48
C LEU A 66 -4.96 -19.51 -7.26
N LEU A 67 -4.14 -19.22 -6.24
CA LEU A 67 -4.23 -19.94 -4.97
C LEU A 67 -5.58 -19.70 -4.28
N MET A 68 -6.08 -18.45 -4.29
CA MET A 68 -7.41 -18.13 -3.76
C MET A 68 -8.53 -18.90 -4.44
N ASN A 69 -8.43 -19.14 -5.75
CA ASN A 69 -9.40 -19.98 -6.49
C ASN A 69 -9.39 -21.45 -6.04
N ARG A 70 -8.33 -21.92 -5.38
CA ARG A 70 -8.22 -23.30 -4.89
C ARG A 70 -8.59 -23.46 -3.43
N ILE A 71 -8.11 -22.57 -2.58
CA ILE A 71 -8.24 -22.71 -1.12
C ILE A 71 -9.19 -21.69 -0.46
N GLY A 72 -9.66 -20.68 -1.23
CA GLY A 72 -10.50 -19.58 -0.74
C GLY A 72 -9.69 -18.38 -0.22
N LYS A 73 -10.35 -17.24 -0.12
CA LYS A 73 -9.76 -15.94 0.29
C LYS A 73 -9.32 -15.97 1.75
N LYS A 74 -10.20 -16.40 2.65
CA LYS A 74 -9.93 -16.47 4.11
C LYS A 74 -8.73 -17.34 4.42
N LYS A 75 -8.65 -18.54 3.81
CA LYS A 75 -7.51 -19.45 4.02
C LYS A 75 -6.22 -18.85 3.49
N THR A 76 -6.27 -18.10 2.37
CA THR A 76 -5.10 -17.40 1.83
C THR A 76 -4.63 -16.29 2.77
N VAL A 77 -5.56 -15.51 3.39
CA VAL A 77 -5.22 -14.53 4.42
C VAL A 77 -4.61 -15.21 5.64
N LEU A 78 -5.16 -16.34 6.10
CA LEU A 78 -4.57 -17.10 7.22
C LEU A 78 -3.16 -17.59 6.89
N ALA A 79 -2.94 -18.12 5.68
CA ALA A 79 -1.60 -18.53 5.22
C ALA A 79 -0.63 -17.34 5.21
N SER A 80 -1.07 -16.15 4.78
CA SER A 80 -0.25 -14.95 4.80
C SER A 80 0.17 -14.54 6.22
N LEU A 81 -0.74 -14.64 7.19
CA LEU A 81 -0.44 -14.34 8.60
C LEU A 81 0.58 -15.34 9.17
N VAL A 82 0.46 -16.64 8.83
CA VAL A 82 1.46 -17.66 9.23
C VAL A 82 2.83 -17.33 8.63
N VAL A 83 2.91 -17.00 7.34
CA VAL A 83 4.16 -16.61 6.69
C VAL A 83 4.75 -15.35 7.32
N THR A 84 3.91 -14.38 7.70
CA THR A 84 4.34 -13.17 8.41
C THR A 84 4.90 -13.48 9.80
N VAL A 85 4.28 -14.42 10.54
CA VAL A 85 4.82 -14.89 11.85
C VAL A 85 6.19 -15.50 11.65
N VAL A 86 6.39 -16.35 10.64
CA VAL A 86 7.70 -16.93 10.34
C VAL A 86 8.73 -15.81 10.07
N ALA A 87 8.36 -14.79 9.28
CA ALA A 87 9.23 -13.64 9.04
C ALA A 87 9.62 -12.92 10.34
N MET A 88 8.69 -12.78 11.29
CA MET A 88 8.97 -12.12 12.59
C MET A 88 9.84 -12.97 13.52
N VAL A 89 9.74 -14.30 13.45
CA VAL A 89 10.51 -15.21 14.33
C VAL A 89 11.94 -15.40 13.86
N LEU A 90 12.21 -15.40 12.56
CA LEU A 90 13.54 -15.66 12.00
C LEU A 90 14.66 -14.79 12.61
N PRO A 91 14.52 -13.44 12.74
CA PRO A 91 15.55 -12.60 13.34
C PRO A 91 15.80 -12.87 14.82
N LEU A 92 14.81 -13.46 15.52
CA LEU A 92 14.92 -13.81 16.94
C LEU A 92 15.72 -15.10 17.15
N VAL A 93 15.73 -15.99 16.16
CA VAL A 93 16.50 -17.25 16.20
C VAL A 93 17.98 -16.97 15.89
N SER A 94 18.25 -16.12 14.92
CA SER A 94 19.61 -15.75 14.53
C SER A 94 19.63 -14.34 13.93
N TYR A 95 20.46 -13.47 14.51
CA TYR A 95 20.63 -12.12 14.01
C TYR A 95 21.87 -12.02 13.13
N SER A 96 21.71 -12.33 11.86
CA SER A 96 22.73 -12.21 10.82
C SER A 96 22.14 -11.59 9.55
N TYR A 97 22.97 -10.96 8.75
CA TYR A 97 22.49 -10.31 7.52
C TYR A 97 21.76 -11.27 6.56
N PRO A 98 22.24 -12.52 6.31
CA PRO A 98 21.50 -13.48 5.48
C PRO A 98 20.14 -13.85 6.05
N VAL A 99 20.04 -14.02 7.37
CA VAL A 99 18.76 -14.32 8.03
C VAL A 99 17.81 -13.13 7.93
N MET A 100 18.30 -11.91 8.04
CA MET A 100 17.50 -10.71 7.81
C MET A 100 16.97 -10.66 6.38
N LEU A 101 17.79 -10.97 5.37
CA LEU A 101 17.31 -11.05 3.98
C LEU A 101 16.20 -12.07 3.80
N VAL A 102 16.34 -13.27 4.38
CA VAL A 102 15.33 -14.32 4.34
C VAL A 102 14.06 -13.90 5.09
N SER A 103 14.19 -13.27 6.25
CA SER A 103 13.06 -12.71 7.00
C SER A 103 12.28 -11.69 6.17
N PHE A 104 12.98 -10.77 5.50
CA PHE A 104 12.34 -9.76 4.64
C PHE A 104 11.72 -10.38 3.38
N CYS A 105 12.32 -11.45 2.85
CA CYS A 105 11.74 -12.26 1.79
C CYS A 105 10.38 -12.85 2.23
N PHE A 106 10.32 -13.52 3.39
CA PHE A 106 9.07 -14.03 3.94
C PHE A 106 8.06 -12.94 4.27
N LEU A 107 8.52 -11.78 4.77
CA LEU A 107 7.66 -10.63 5.00
C LEU A 107 7.02 -10.14 3.72
N GLY A 108 7.77 -10.08 2.61
CA GLY A 108 7.27 -9.72 1.28
C GLY A 108 6.27 -10.73 0.74
N ILE A 109 6.58 -12.03 0.84
CA ILE A 109 5.66 -13.11 0.47
C ILE A 109 4.35 -13.00 1.27
N GLY A 110 4.44 -12.93 2.59
CA GLY A 110 3.29 -12.82 3.47
C GLY A 110 2.45 -11.59 3.13
N ASN A 111 3.08 -10.44 2.92
CA ASN A 111 2.37 -9.21 2.60
C ASN A 111 1.70 -9.25 1.22
N THR A 112 2.33 -9.87 0.22
CA THR A 112 1.73 -10.08 -1.11
C THR A 112 0.48 -10.95 -1.00
N LEU A 113 0.58 -12.11 -0.34
CA LEU A 113 -0.57 -12.98 -0.09
C LEU A 113 -1.69 -12.21 0.61
N MET A 114 -1.35 -11.40 1.63
CA MET A 114 -2.29 -10.61 2.41
C MET A 114 -3.00 -9.59 1.52
N GLN A 115 -2.26 -8.76 0.80
CA GLN A 115 -2.85 -7.68 -0.01
C GLN A 115 -3.75 -8.21 -1.12
N VAL A 116 -3.34 -9.32 -1.76
CA VAL A 116 -4.13 -9.94 -2.83
C VAL A 116 -5.43 -10.55 -2.28
N SER A 117 -5.42 -11.14 -1.09
CA SER A 117 -6.56 -11.91 -0.57
C SER A 117 -7.47 -11.12 0.38
N LEU A 118 -6.93 -10.23 1.20
CA LEU A 118 -7.70 -9.49 2.20
C LEU A 118 -8.69 -8.49 1.57
N ASN A 119 -8.26 -7.81 0.50
CA ASN A 119 -9.11 -6.83 -0.17
C ASN A 119 -10.39 -7.45 -0.78
N PRO A 120 -10.33 -8.54 -1.56
CA PRO A 120 -11.56 -9.19 -2.03
C PRO A 120 -12.33 -9.92 -0.92
N LEU A 121 -11.68 -10.34 0.17
CA LEU A 121 -12.37 -10.90 1.33
C LEU A 121 -13.28 -9.87 2.01
N ILE A 122 -12.90 -8.58 2.05
CA ILE A 122 -13.80 -7.50 2.47
C ILE A 122 -15.07 -7.46 1.61
N GLY A 123 -14.95 -7.68 0.29
CA GLY A 123 -16.09 -7.75 -0.62
C GLY A 123 -17.10 -8.86 -0.30
N CYS A 124 -16.69 -9.92 0.41
CA CYS A 124 -17.61 -10.95 0.90
C CYS A 124 -18.41 -10.52 2.14
N VAL A 125 -17.96 -9.48 2.85
CA VAL A 125 -18.56 -9.03 4.12
C VAL A 125 -19.40 -7.76 3.95
N VAL A 126 -19.04 -6.91 2.97
CA VAL A 126 -19.71 -5.62 2.74
C VAL A 126 -20.37 -5.56 1.37
N ASN A 127 -21.48 -4.83 1.27
CA ASN A 127 -22.12 -4.55 -0.02
C ASN A 127 -21.23 -3.66 -0.90
N GLY A 128 -21.36 -3.77 -2.22
CA GLY A 128 -20.55 -3.05 -3.20
C GLY A 128 -20.46 -1.55 -2.99
N ASP A 129 -21.57 -0.90 -2.61
CA ASP A 129 -21.65 0.55 -2.33
C ASP A 129 -20.72 0.99 -1.17
N ARG A 130 -20.42 0.09 -0.23
CA ARG A 130 -19.56 0.35 0.92
C ARG A 130 -18.14 -0.19 0.77
N LEU A 131 -17.85 -0.88 -0.33
CA LEU A 131 -16.55 -1.55 -0.52
C LEU A 131 -15.40 -0.54 -0.49
N ALA A 132 -15.49 0.54 -1.28
CA ALA A 132 -14.45 1.58 -1.32
C ALA A 132 -14.22 2.22 0.06
N SER A 133 -15.30 2.57 0.77
CA SER A 133 -15.23 3.15 2.11
C SER A 133 -14.56 2.20 3.11
N THR A 134 -14.92 0.91 3.08
CA THR A 134 -14.39 -0.10 4.01
C THR A 134 -12.91 -0.41 3.71
N LEU A 135 -12.53 -0.52 2.42
CA LEU A 135 -11.13 -0.67 2.01
C LEU A 135 -10.30 0.54 2.44
N THR A 136 -10.82 1.76 2.28
CA THR A 136 -10.17 2.99 2.73
C THR A 136 -9.97 3.00 4.24
N PHE A 137 -10.96 2.55 5.01
CA PHE A 137 -10.83 2.41 6.46
C PHE A 137 -9.78 1.35 6.83
N GLY A 138 -9.71 0.24 6.09
CA GLY A 138 -8.65 -0.76 6.23
C GLY A 138 -7.25 -0.16 6.00
N GLN A 139 -7.09 0.66 4.96
CA GLN A 139 -5.82 1.36 4.72
C GLN A 139 -5.47 2.35 5.84
N PHE A 140 -6.46 3.01 6.46
CA PHE A 140 -6.22 3.83 7.65
C PHE A 140 -5.71 2.98 8.82
N VAL A 141 -6.33 1.83 9.09
CA VAL A 141 -5.88 0.91 10.14
C VAL A 141 -4.47 0.39 9.87
N LYS A 142 -4.14 0.05 8.61
CA LYS A 142 -2.78 -0.28 8.18
C LYS A 142 -1.81 0.86 8.50
N ALA A 143 -2.18 2.09 8.14
CA ALA A 143 -1.32 3.26 8.34
C ALA A 143 -1.03 3.56 9.82
N ILE A 144 -1.92 3.21 10.75
CA ILE A 144 -1.66 3.30 12.20
C ILE A 144 -0.48 2.39 12.58
N ALA A 145 -0.45 1.16 12.09
CA ALA A 145 0.64 0.22 12.37
C ALA A 145 1.96 0.73 11.78
N SER A 146 1.93 1.23 10.55
CA SER A 146 3.09 1.82 9.87
C SER A 146 3.66 3.03 10.62
N PHE A 147 2.79 3.86 11.21
CA PHE A 147 3.19 5.03 11.99
C PHE A 147 3.78 4.65 13.36
N ILE A 148 3.22 3.64 14.02
CA ILE A 148 3.65 3.20 15.34
C ILE A 148 5.00 2.45 15.26
N ALA A 149 5.27 1.71 14.21
CA ALA A 149 6.45 0.86 14.08
C ALA A 149 7.79 1.59 14.31
N PRO A 150 8.12 2.71 13.64
CA PRO A 150 9.38 3.43 13.87
C PRO A 150 9.47 4.04 15.28
N ILE A 151 8.34 4.48 15.84
CA ILE A 151 8.30 5.04 17.20
C ILE A 151 8.64 3.97 18.23
N LEU A 152 8.03 2.78 18.12
CA LEU A 152 8.33 1.66 19.00
C LEU A 152 9.76 1.16 18.83
N ALA A 153 10.26 1.05 17.60
CA ALA A 153 11.63 0.65 17.33
C ALA A 153 12.64 1.59 18.00
N SER A 154 12.45 2.91 17.85
CA SER A 154 13.27 3.93 18.49
C SER A 154 13.20 3.86 20.03
N TRP A 155 11.99 3.73 20.56
CA TRP A 155 11.78 3.64 22.02
C TRP A 155 12.46 2.40 22.61
N PHE A 156 12.36 1.23 21.95
CA PHE A 156 13.05 0.02 22.37
C PHE A 156 14.57 0.13 22.27
N ALA A 157 15.08 0.76 21.19
CA ALA A 157 16.50 0.99 21.03
C ALA A 157 17.06 1.87 22.14
N VAL A 158 16.36 2.96 22.50
CA VAL A 158 16.83 3.90 23.54
C VAL A 158 16.68 3.32 24.93
N LYS A 159 15.53 2.70 25.25
CA LYS A 159 15.22 2.25 26.61
C LYS A 159 15.84 0.90 26.99
N PHE A 160 15.90 -0.02 26.03
CA PHE A 160 16.35 -1.39 26.25
C PHE A 160 17.63 -1.75 25.48
N GLY A 161 18.18 -0.84 24.68
CA GLY A 161 19.33 -1.09 23.82
C GLY A 161 19.05 -2.10 22.69
N ASN A 162 17.80 -2.45 22.45
CA ASN A 162 17.43 -3.51 21.51
C ASN A 162 16.14 -3.19 20.74
N TRP A 163 16.27 -2.64 19.54
CA TRP A 163 15.15 -2.34 18.65
C TRP A 163 14.39 -3.60 18.18
N MET A 164 15.05 -4.79 18.24
CA MET A 164 14.48 -6.05 17.77
C MET A 164 13.31 -6.53 18.64
N LEU A 165 13.08 -5.95 19.82
CA LEU A 165 11.87 -6.20 20.61
C LEU A 165 10.56 -5.89 19.85
N LEU A 166 10.65 -5.19 18.74
CA LEU A 166 9.55 -4.97 17.83
C LEU A 166 9.04 -6.27 17.20
N TYR A 167 9.93 -7.21 16.85
CA TYR A 167 9.58 -8.48 16.19
C TYR A 167 8.65 -9.38 17.04
N PRO A 168 8.96 -9.69 18.32
CA PRO A 168 8.06 -10.52 19.12
C PRO A 168 6.70 -9.85 19.36
N ILE A 169 6.63 -8.52 19.47
CA ILE A 169 5.37 -7.79 19.63
C ILE A 169 4.53 -7.90 18.36
N PHE A 170 5.12 -7.60 17.19
CA PHE A 170 4.42 -7.72 15.92
C PHE A 170 4.06 -9.16 15.58
N GLY A 171 4.93 -10.11 15.94
CA GLY A 171 4.65 -11.53 15.85
C GLY A 171 3.43 -11.94 16.69
N ALA A 172 3.38 -11.53 17.96
CA ALA A 172 2.24 -11.78 18.84
C ALA A 172 0.93 -11.19 18.30
N VAL A 173 0.96 -9.93 17.85
CA VAL A 173 -0.21 -9.28 17.22
C VAL A 173 -0.66 -10.04 15.98
N THR A 174 0.28 -10.52 15.15
CA THR A 174 -0.04 -11.31 13.95
C THR A 174 -0.68 -12.64 14.30
N VAL A 175 -0.19 -13.32 15.36
CA VAL A 175 -0.80 -14.57 15.88
C VAL A 175 -2.22 -14.29 16.37
N ILE A 176 -2.44 -13.22 17.13
CA ILE A 176 -3.78 -12.82 17.61
C ILE A 176 -4.70 -12.56 16.41
N ALA A 177 -4.23 -11.85 15.39
CA ALA A 177 -4.99 -11.60 14.18
C ALA A 177 -5.35 -12.90 13.46
N ALA A 178 -4.41 -13.86 13.36
CA ALA A 178 -4.65 -15.17 12.75
C ALA A 178 -5.68 -15.99 13.51
N LEU A 179 -5.57 -16.04 14.84
CA LEU A 179 -6.55 -16.76 15.69
C LEU A 179 -7.93 -16.11 15.58
N TYR A 180 -8.00 -14.77 15.68
CA TYR A 180 -9.28 -14.09 15.62
C TYR A 180 -9.95 -14.27 14.25
N LEU A 181 -9.21 -14.16 13.15
CA LEU A 181 -9.72 -14.44 11.82
C LEU A 181 -10.08 -15.92 11.65
N GLY A 182 -9.28 -16.84 12.19
CA GLY A 182 -9.53 -18.27 12.12
C GLY A 182 -10.89 -18.66 12.72
N PHE A 183 -11.22 -18.13 13.89
CA PHE A 183 -12.49 -18.39 14.59
C PHE A 183 -13.67 -17.55 14.04
N SER A 184 -13.44 -16.54 13.22
CA SER A 184 -14.52 -15.74 12.63
C SER A 184 -15.31 -16.57 11.60
N LYS A 185 -16.62 -16.33 11.51
CA LYS A 185 -17.47 -16.90 10.46
C LYS A 185 -17.59 -15.89 9.32
N ILE A 186 -16.93 -16.18 8.22
CA ILE A 186 -17.04 -15.41 6.98
C ILE A 186 -17.46 -16.39 5.91
N ASP A 187 -18.64 -16.16 5.34
CA ASP A 187 -19.18 -16.96 4.24
C ASP A 187 -18.55 -16.45 2.93
N GLU A 188 -17.76 -17.29 2.29
CA GLU A 188 -17.20 -17.03 0.97
C GLU A 188 -18.07 -17.73 -0.07
N PRO A 189 -18.39 -17.06 -1.20
CA PRO A 189 -19.01 -17.73 -2.33
C PRO A 189 -18.13 -18.89 -2.76
N ALA A 190 -18.75 -20.05 -3.03
CA ALA A 190 -18.03 -21.17 -3.63
C ALA A 190 -17.44 -20.72 -4.97
N VAL A 191 -16.18 -21.07 -5.22
CA VAL A 191 -15.57 -20.80 -6.52
C VAL A 191 -16.18 -21.76 -7.53
N GLU A 192 -17.21 -21.31 -8.23
CA GLU A 192 -17.87 -22.05 -9.30
C GLU A 192 -17.16 -21.72 -10.62
N GLY A 193 -16.53 -22.71 -11.25
CA GLY A 193 -15.99 -22.55 -12.59
C GLY A 193 -14.60 -23.14 -12.81
N LYS A 194 -14.13 -23.10 -14.06
CA LYS A 194 -12.76 -23.44 -14.41
C LYS A 194 -11.80 -22.45 -13.79
N THR A 195 -10.86 -22.90 -12.99
CA THR A 195 -9.78 -22.07 -12.48
C THR A 195 -9.02 -21.45 -13.64
N SER A 196 -8.98 -20.11 -13.69
CA SER A 196 -8.18 -19.38 -14.68
C SER A 196 -6.72 -19.78 -14.59
N GLY A 197 -6.04 -19.86 -15.74
CA GLY A 197 -4.59 -20.05 -15.78
C GLY A 197 -3.86 -18.73 -15.59
N PHE A 198 -2.55 -18.78 -15.32
CA PHE A 198 -1.70 -17.59 -15.21
C PHE A 198 -1.80 -16.70 -16.46
N VAL A 199 -1.75 -17.32 -17.64
CA VAL A 199 -1.85 -16.62 -18.93
C VAL A 199 -3.21 -15.95 -19.08
N ASP A 200 -4.28 -16.58 -18.61
CA ASP A 200 -5.63 -16.02 -18.72
C ASP A 200 -5.81 -14.80 -17.83
N CYS A 201 -5.19 -14.77 -16.63
CA CYS A 201 -5.15 -13.59 -15.80
C CYS A 201 -4.44 -12.43 -16.51
N ILE A 202 -3.27 -12.67 -17.09
CA ILE A 202 -2.52 -11.63 -17.82
C ILE A 202 -3.28 -11.16 -19.06
N LYS A 203 -3.96 -12.06 -19.78
CA LYS A 203 -4.81 -11.69 -20.92
C LYS A 203 -5.95 -10.74 -20.56
N MET A 204 -6.38 -10.70 -19.29
CA MET A 204 -7.39 -9.71 -18.84
C MET A 204 -6.91 -8.27 -19.00
N LEU A 205 -5.60 -8.01 -19.02
CA LEU A 205 -5.04 -6.70 -19.35
C LEU A 205 -5.30 -6.29 -20.82
N GLY A 206 -5.71 -7.21 -21.67
CA GLY A 206 -6.21 -6.92 -23.02
C GLY A 206 -7.59 -6.22 -23.02
N ASP A 207 -8.35 -6.29 -21.92
CA ASP A 207 -9.56 -5.50 -21.75
C ASP A 207 -9.18 -4.05 -21.40
N PRO A 208 -9.56 -3.05 -22.24
CA PRO A 208 -9.19 -1.66 -21.99
C PRO A 208 -9.66 -1.13 -20.64
N ALA A 209 -10.78 -1.61 -20.11
CA ALA A 209 -11.28 -1.19 -18.80
C ALA A 209 -10.37 -1.72 -17.66
N VAL A 210 -9.94 -2.97 -17.74
CA VAL A 210 -9.03 -3.58 -16.79
C VAL A 210 -7.65 -2.91 -16.85
N LEU A 211 -7.12 -2.71 -18.06
CA LEU A 211 -5.84 -2.05 -18.27
C LEU A 211 -5.83 -0.63 -17.71
N LEU A 212 -6.92 0.14 -17.91
CA LEU A 212 -7.03 1.49 -17.36
C LEU A 212 -6.98 1.50 -15.83
N LEU A 213 -7.67 0.56 -15.18
CA LEU A 213 -7.66 0.45 -13.72
C LEU A 213 -6.27 0.01 -13.21
N PHE A 214 -5.66 -0.98 -13.89
CA PHE A 214 -4.29 -1.43 -13.59
C PHE A 214 -3.27 -0.29 -13.67
N LEU A 215 -3.25 0.45 -14.78
CA LEU A 215 -2.38 1.61 -14.94
C LEU A 215 -2.69 2.73 -13.94
N GLY A 216 -3.96 2.83 -13.48
CA GLY A 216 -4.34 3.72 -12.39
C GLY A 216 -3.67 3.36 -11.07
N ILE A 217 -3.56 2.07 -10.76
CA ILE A 217 -2.80 1.59 -9.58
C ILE A 217 -1.30 1.86 -9.77
N VAL A 218 -0.75 1.58 -10.95
CA VAL A 218 0.66 1.88 -11.28
C VAL A 218 0.97 3.37 -11.06
N ALA A 219 0.10 4.25 -11.56
CA ALA A 219 0.25 5.70 -11.40
C ALA A 219 0.14 6.12 -9.92
N HIS A 220 -0.88 5.62 -9.20
CA HIS A 220 -1.08 5.89 -7.78
C HIS A 220 0.17 5.56 -6.95
N VAL A 221 0.71 4.34 -7.10
CA VAL A 221 1.87 3.88 -6.33
C VAL A 221 3.15 4.60 -6.78
N GLY A 222 3.26 4.88 -8.09
CA GLY A 222 4.35 5.68 -8.62
C GLY A 222 4.39 7.09 -8.04
N ILE A 223 3.22 7.75 -7.90
CA ILE A 223 3.10 9.05 -7.25
C ILE A 223 3.45 8.95 -5.75
N ASP A 224 2.93 7.92 -5.07
CA ASP A 224 3.16 7.69 -3.64
C ASP A 224 4.65 7.58 -3.30
N VAL A 225 5.35 6.66 -3.95
CA VAL A 225 6.80 6.45 -3.77
C VAL A 225 7.59 7.62 -4.33
N GLY A 226 7.14 8.17 -5.45
CA GLY A 226 7.78 9.31 -6.11
C GLY A 226 7.86 10.54 -5.22
N ILE A 227 6.76 10.94 -4.61
CA ILE A 227 6.74 12.08 -3.67
C ILE A 227 7.63 11.80 -2.47
N ASN A 228 7.55 10.61 -1.87
CA ASN A 228 8.35 10.25 -0.70
C ASN A 228 9.86 10.32 -0.97
N THR A 229 10.29 9.94 -2.18
CA THR A 229 11.70 9.95 -2.55
C THR A 229 12.20 11.31 -3.02
N SER A 230 11.34 12.13 -3.68
CA SER A 230 11.76 13.41 -4.26
C SER A 230 11.52 14.62 -3.35
N ALA A 231 10.55 14.58 -2.43
CA ALA A 231 10.20 15.72 -1.61
C ALA A 231 11.39 16.30 -0.80
N PRO A 232 12.20 15.49 -0.10
CA PRO A 232 13.41 16.01 0.55
C PRO A 232 14.41 16.60 -0.45
N LYS A 233 14.60 15.97 -1.61
CA LYS A 233 15.55 16.41 -2.64
C LYS A 233 15.15 17.77 -3.23
N ILE A 234 13.85 18.01 -3.43
CA ILE A 234 13.31 19.29 -3.91
C ILE A 234 13.62 20.40 -2.89
N ILE A 235 13.47 20.12 -1.60
CA ILE A 235 13.76 21.09 -0.54
C ILE A 235 15.26 21.40 -0.48
N ILE A 236 16.12 20.38 -0.55
CA ILE A 236 17.58 20.56 -0.57
C ILE A 236 17.98 21.42 -1.78
N GLU A 237 17.50 21.07 -2.98
CA GLU A 237 17.84 21.77 -4.22
C GLU A 237 17.39 23.25 -4.20
N ARG A 238 16.17 23.52 -3.74
CA ARG A 238 15.59 24.87 -3.87
C ARG A 238 15.87 25.80 -2.72
N LEU A 239 16.04 25.23 -1.51
CA LEU A 239 16.16 26.04 -0.29
C LEU A 239 17.53 25.88 0.37
N GLY A 240 18.38 24.97 -0.11
CA GLY A 240 19.70 24.71 0.46
C GLY A 240 19.66 24.14 1.89
N LEU A 241 18.53 23.60 2.33
CA LEU A 241 18.37 23.07 3.69
C LEU A 241 19.11 21.74 3.83
N PRO A 242 19.66 21.44 5.02
CA PRO A 242 20.31 20.17 5.28
C PRO A 242 19.30 19.02 5.22
N LEU A 243 19.79 17.81 4.93
CA LEU A 243 18.96 16.61 4.80
C LEU A 243 18.09 16.34 6.04
N SER A 244 18.58 16.64 7.24
CA SER A 244 17.85 16.48 8.50
C SER A 244 16.56 17.30 8.56
N GLU A 245 16.56 18.50 8.01
CA GLU A 245 15.38 19.36 7.93
C GLU A 245 14.51 19.01 6.71
N ALA A 246 15.12 18.72 5.59
CA ALA A 246 14.42 18.34 4.37
C ALA A 246 13.63 17.02 4.53
N ALA A 247 14.11 16.10 5.35
CA ALA A 247 13.44 14.81 5.64
C ALA A 247 12.07 14.99 6.30
N ILE A 248 11.78 16.15 6.93
CA ILE A 248 10.46 16.47 7.50
C ILE A 248 9.37 16.45 6.42
N ALA A 249 9.72 16.72 5.16
CA ALA A 249 8.79 16.63 4.04
C ALA A 249 8.10 15.26 3.93
N THR A 250 8.84 14.19 4.13
CA THR A 250 8.29 12.82 4.15
C THR A 250 7.33 12.62 5.32
N SER A 251 7.64 13.21 6.48
CA SER A 251 6.74 13.16 7.64
C SER A 251 5.43 13.90 7.39
N VAL A 252 5.47 15.04 6.68
CA VAL A 252 4.25 15.76 6.26
C VAL A 252 3.38 14.87 5.38
N TYR A 253 3.96 14.18 4.40
CA TYR A 253 3.23 13.24 3.56
C TYR A 253 2.56 12.13 4.38
N PHE A 254 3.33 11.46 5.25
CA PHE A 254 2.83 10.37 6.09
C PHE A 254 1.86 10.82 7.20
N LEU A 255 1.78 12.10 7.51
CA LEU A 255 0.74 12.65 8.38
C LEU A 255 -0.58 12.82 7.62
N PHE A 256 -0.54 13.40 6.42
CA PHE A 256 -1.75 13.71 5.65
C PHE A 256 -2.36 12.50 4.97
N ARG A 257 -1.58 11.47 4.67
CA ARG A 257 -2.08 10.23 4.07
C ARG A 257 -3.06 9.46 4.98
N PRO A 258 -2.76 9.13 6.25
CA PRO A 258 -3.73 8.53 7.17
C PRO A 258 -4.95 9.41 7.44
N LEU A 259 -4.76 10.72 7.55
CA LEU A 259 -5.87 11.67 7.71
C LEU A 259 -6.80 11.64 6.50
N GLY A 260 -6.25 11.56 5.30
CA GLY A 260 -7.02 11.38 4.08
C GLY A 260 -7.78 10.05 4.05
N CYS A 261 -7.17 8.94 4.47
CA CYS A 261 -7.84 7.66 4.58
C CYS A 261 -8.99 7.68 5.60
N LEU A 262 -8.79 8.28 6.78
CA LEU A 262 -9.81 8.36 7.80
C LEU A 262 -11.02 9.18 7.34
N THR A 263 -10.78 10.41 6.88
CA THR A 263 -11.85 11.30 6.39
C THR A 263 -12.48 10.76 5.11
N GLY A 264 -11.67 10.19 4.21
CA GLY A 264 -12.11 9.59 2.96
C GLY A 264 -13.04 8.40 3.16
N SER A 265 -12.79 7.56 4.17
CA SER A 265 -13.67 6.43 4.48
C SER A 265 -15.07 6.90 4.84
N TYR A 266 -15.18 7.99 5.62
CA TYR A 266 -16.46 8.59 5.98
C TYR A 266 -17.16 9.26 4.77
N ILE A 267 -16.38 9.99 3.96
CA ILE A 267 -16.91 10.67 2.76
C ILE A 267 -17.43 9.64 1.75
N LEU A 268 -16.66 8.59 1.48
CA LEU A 268 -17.04 7.52 0.55
C LEU A 268 -18.25 6.71 1.00
N ALA A 269 -18.53 6.67 2.31
CA ALA A 269 -19.75 6.06 2.82
C ALA A 269 -21.03 6.86 2.51
N LYS A 270 -20.90 8.15 2.15
CA LYS A 270 -22.03 9.09 1.95
C LYS A 270 -22.09 9.70 0.55
N CYS A 271 -20.98 9.71 -0.18
CA CYS A 271 -20.86 10.36 -1.48
C CYS A 271 -20.57 9.35 -2.58
N LYS A 272 -20.97 9.66 -3.82
CA LYS A 272 -20.60 8.88 -5.00
C LYS A 272 -19.09 8.85 -5.18
N THR A 273 -18.51 7.68 -5.45
CA THR A 273 -17.06 7.46 -5.55
C THR A 273 -16.42 8.38 -6.57
N TRP A 274 -17.05 8.61 -7.75
CA TRP A 274 -16.48 9.45 -8.79
C TRP A 274 -16.27 10.91 -8.36
N LYS A 275 -17.17 11.46 -7.51
CA LYS A 275 -17.04 12.85 -7.03
C LYS A 275 -15.81 12.99 -6.13
N PHE A 276 -15.65 12.06 -5.19
CA PHE A 276 -14.51 12.08 -4.29
C PHE A 276 -13.19 11.80 -5.03
N PHE A 277 -13.22 10.90 -6.02
CA PHE A 277 -12.07 10.64 -6.89
C PHE A 277 -11.66 11.93 -7.64
N ALA A 278 -12.61 12.65 -8.23
CA ALA A 278 -12.33 13.91 -8.93
C ALA A 278 -11.73 14.98 -8.00
N VAL A 279 -12.26 15.13 -6.78
CA VAL A 279 -11.71 16.05 -5.78
C VAL A 279 -10.29 15.63 -5.38
N SER A 280 -10.05 14.35 -5.14
CA SER A 280 -8.74 13.81 -4.81
C SER A 280 -7.71 14.12 -5.91
N VAL A 281 -8.07 13.89 -7.17
CA VAL A 281 -7.21 14.21 -8.32
C VAL A 281 -6.99 15.71 -8.45
N LEU A 282 -8.00 16.55 -8.21
CA LEU A 282 -7.85 18.02 -8.23
C LEU A 282 -6.82 18.48 -7.19
N LEU A 283 -6.85 17.94 -5.97
CA LEU A 283 -5.86 18.25 -4.94
C LEU A 283 -4.45 17.86 -5.39
N MET A 284 -4.31 16.73 -6.08
CA MET A 284 -3.03 16.29 -6.63
C MET A 284 -2.53 17.22 -7.75
N VAL A 285 -3.43 17.71 -8.62
CA VAL A 285 -3.09 18.69 -9.65
C VAL A 285 -2.58 19.99 -9.02
N LEU A 286 -3.30 20.51 -8.02
CA LEU A 286 -2.88 21.71 -7.27
C LEU A 286 -1.52 21.49 -6.59
N SER A 287 -1.28 20.30 -6.05
CA SER A 287 0.01 19.92 -5.50
C SER A 287 1.12 19.96 -6.54
N MET A 288 0.91 19.40 -7.74
CA MET A 288 1.93 19.40 -8.79
C MET A 288 2.27 20.85 -9.21
N ILE A 289 1.27 21.69 -9.40
CA ILE A 289 1.49 23.13 -9.66
C ILE A 289 2.33 23.72 -8.52
N GLY A 290 1.95 23.45 -7.26
CA GLY A 290 2.69 23.91 -6.10
C GLY A 290 4.14 23.42 -6.06
N LEU A 291 4.40 22.18 -6.43
CA LEU A 291 5.76 21.63 -6.49
C LEU A 291 6.58 22.18 -7.65
N PHE A 292 5.96 22.61 -8.77
CA PHE A 292 6.68 23.29 -9.84
C PHE A 292 7.10 24.72 -9.46
N VAL A 293 6.23 25.49 -8.80
CA VAL A 293 6.46 26.93 -8.56
C VAL A 293 6.92 27.26 -7.13
N GLY A 294 6.86 26.31 -6.22
CA GLY A 294 7.14 26.54 -4.78
C GLY A 294 8.57 26.99 -4.51
N LYS A 295 8.69 28.17 -3.87
CA LYS A 295 9.96 28.80 -3.49
C LYS A 295 10.14 28.97 -1.97
N SER A 296 9.15 28.61 -1.17
CA SER A 296 9.23 28.64 0.28
C SER A 296 8.93 27.27 0.90
N LEU A 297 9.52 26.99 2.05
CA LEU A 297 9.36 25.71 2.76
C LEU A 297 7.88 25.41 3.06
N MET A 298 7.14 26.40 3.57
CA MET A 298 5.73 26.24 3.89
C MET A 298 4.89 25.92 2.65
N PHE A 299 5.17 26.58 1.55
CA PHE A 299 4.46 26.35 0.28
C PHE A 299 4.70 24.92 -0.25
N ILE A 300 5.94 24.42 -0.16
CA ILE A 300 6.29 23.06 -0.55
C ILE A 300 5.60 22.05 0.39
N TYR A 301 5.58 22.31 1.72
CA TYR A 301 4.87 21.44 2.67
C TYR A 301 3.37 21.37 2.39
N VAL A 302 2.72 22.50 2.08
CA VAL A 302 1.30 22.51 1.68
C VAL A 302 1.09 21.67 0.41
N ALA A 303 1.96 21.80 -0.59
CA ALA A 303 1.86 21.00 -1.80
C ALA A 303 2.01 19.49 -1.50
N ILE A 304 2.95 19.11 -0.63
CA ILE A 304 3.14 17.72 -0.21
C ILE A 304 1.93 17.20 0.58
N ALA A 305 1.36 18.03 1.47
CA ALA A 305 0.15 17.69 2.21
C ALA A 305 -1.05 17.45 1.28
N LEU A 306 -1.22 18.28 0.25
CA LEU A 306 -2.29 18.14 -0.75
C LEU A 306 -2.18 16.82 -1.52
N VAL A 307 -0.98 16.43 -1.97
CA VAL A 307 -0.81 15.13 -2.66
C VAL A 307 -0.95 13.98 -1.69
N GLY A 308 -0.45 14.09 -0.46
CA GLY A 308 -0.60 13.05 0.56
C GLY A 308 -2.07 12.76 0.86
N TYR A 309 -2.86 13.81 1.06
CA TYR A 309 -4.31 13.69 1.24
C TYR A 309 -5.03 13.22 -0.02
N GLY A 310 -4.75 13.80 -1.18
CA GLY A 310 -5.39 13.48 -2.46
C GLY A 310 -5.12 12.04 -2.90
N ASN A 311 -3.87 11.58 -2.78
CA ASN A 311 -3.47 10.24 -3.21
C ASN A 311 -3.96 9.12 -2.26
N SER A 312 -4.28 9.46 -1.00
CA SER A 312 -4.58 8.48 0.07
C SER A 312 -5.70 7.49 -0.27
N ASN A 313 -6.70 7.92 -1.03
CA ASN A 313 -7.91 7.14 -1.33
C ASN A 313 -7.97 6.60 -2.76
N ILE A 314 -7.00 6.94 -3.61
CA ILE A 314 -6.98 6.53 -5.03
C ILE A 314 -6.95 5.01 -5.15
N PHE A 315 -6.07 4.33 -4.39
CA PHE A 315 -5.98 2.87 -4.42
C PHE A 315 -7.31 2.19 -4.08
N PRO A 316 -7.94 2.43 -2.92
CA PRO A 316 -9.18 1.73 -2.57
C PRO A 316 -10.35 2.05 -3.51
N MET A 317 -10.42 3.24 -4.10
CA MET A 317 -11.42 3.59 -5.09
C MET A 317 -11.23 2.84 -6.41
N ILE A 318 -10.01 2.78 -6.94
CA ILE A 318 -9.71 2.00 -8.15
C ILE A 318 -9.90 0.51 -7.89
N PHE A 319 -9.38 0.02 -6.77
CA PHE A 319 -9.43 -1.40 -6.43
C PHE A 319 -10.85 -1.90 -6.25
N SER A 320 -11.70 -1.15 -5.54
CA SER A 320 -13.12 -1.49 -5.39
C SER A 320 -13.85 -1.50 -6.74
N LYS A 321 -13.56 -0.53 -7.61
CA LYS A 321 -14.12 -0.48 -8.97
C LYS A 321 -13.67 -1.68 -9.80
N ALA A 322 -12.41 -2.09 -9.68
CA ALA A 322 -11.88 -3.25 -10.37
C ALA A 322 -12.61 -4.53 -9.95
N LEU A 323 -12.75 -4.79 -8.65
CA LEU A 323 -13.47 -5.96 -8.14
C LEU A 323 -14.94 -5.97 -8.59
N LEU A 324 -15.61 -4.82 -8.52
CA LEU A 324 -17.02 -4.70 -8.91
C LEU A 324 -17.25 -4.80 -10.43
N SER A 325 -16.23 -4.54 -11.25
CA SER A 325 -16.34 -4.64 -12.71
C SER A 325 -16.36 -6.07 -13.23
N ARG A 326 -15.78 -7.01 -12.49
CA ARG A 326 -15.68 -8.44 -12.82
C ARG A 326 -15.89 -9.29 -11.57
N PRO A 327 -17.12 -9.37 -11.04
CA PRO A 327 -17.41 -10.11 -9.80
C PRO A 327 -17.14 -11.62 -9.92
N ASP A 328 -17.24 -12.15 -11.13
CA ASP A 328 -16.94 -13.55 -11.50
C ASP A 328 -15.43 -13.87 -11.48
N LYS A 329 -14.57 -12.84 -11.51
CA LYS A 329 -13.09 -12.93 -11.54
C LYS A 329 -12.43 -11.98 -10.54
N ASP A 330 -13.06 -11.79 -9.39
CA ASP A 330 -12.57 -10.84 -8.39
C ASP A 330 -11.20 -11.22 -7.82
N ASN A 331 -10.89 -12.50 -7.75
CA ASN A 331 -9.59 -13.00 -7.32
C ASN A 331 -8.48 -12.63 -8.32
N GLU A 332 -8.72 -12.88 -9.61
CA GLU A 332 -7.79 -12.54 -10.70
C GLU A 332 -7.61 -11.02 -10.79
N MET A 333 -8.70 -10.27 -10.68
CA MET A 333 -8.66 -8.81 -10.65
C MET A 333 -7.83 -8.30 -9.48
N SER A 334 -7.98 -8.89 -8.30
CA SER A 334 -7.15 -8.54 -7.14
C SER A 334 -5.67 -8.78 -7.42
N GLY A 335 -5.31 -9.95 -7.93
CA GLY A 335 -3.93 -10.28 -8.28
C GLY A 335 -3.32 -9.29 -9.27
N LEU A 336 -4.07 -8.94 -10.33
CA LEU A 336 -3.63 -7.95 -11.32
C LEU A 336 -3.47 -6.56 -10.73
N MET A 337 -4.42 -6.09 -9.93
CA MET A 337 -4.34 -4.76 -9.32
C MET A 337 -3.15 -4.66 -8.37
N ILE A 338 -2.87 -5.69 -7.56
CA ILE A 338 -1.70 -5.72 -6.66
C ILE A 338 -0.39 -5.81 -7.44
N MET A 339 -0.35 -6.51 -8.57
CA MET A 339 0.82 -6.49 -9.47
C MET A 339 1.15 -5.06 -9.94
N GLY A 340 0.16 -4.18 -10.03
CA GLY A 340 0.33 -2.76 -10.34
C GLY A 340 1.17 -1.96 -9.32
N LEU A 341 1.47 -2.53 -8.13
CA LEU A 341 2.40 -1.93 -7.17
C LEU A 341 3.83 -1.79 -7.72
N ILE A 342 4.13 -2.44 -8.86
CA ILE A 342 5.38 -2.21 -9.62
C ILE A 342 5.59 -0.74 -9.99
N GLY A 343 4.55 0.08 -10.00
CA GLY A 343 4.64 1.54 -10.17
C GLY A 343 5.63 2.18 -9.20
N GLY A 344 5.74 1.64 -7.98
CA GLY A 344 6.72 2.07 -6.98
C GLY A 344 8.20 1.78 -7.35
N THR A 345 8.45 0.95 -8.34
CA THR A 345 9.79 0.71 -8.91
C THR A 345 9.99 1.53 -10.19
N VAL A 346 8.98 1.53 -11.05
CA VAL A 346 9.06 2.16 -12.39
C VAL A 346 9.19 3.69 -12.28
N PHE A 347 8.37 4.34 -11.45
CA PHE A 347 8.38 5.80 -11.36
C PHE A 347 9.70 6.35 -10.81
N PRO A 348 10.25 5.87 -9.67
CA PRO A 348 11.55 6.35 -9.19
C PRO A 348 12.69 6.19 -10.19
N LEU A 349 12.68 5.11 -10.98
CA LEU A 349 13.66 4.92 -12.04
C LEU A 349 13.54 6.01 -13.12
N LEU A 350 12.33 6.24 -13.63
CA LEU A 350 12.06 7.28 -14.62
C LEU A 350 12.34 8.69 -14.07
N MET A 351 12.02 8.92 -12.80
CA MET A 351 12.32 10.18 -12.11
C MET A 351 13.82 10.44 -12.00
N GLY A 352 14.61 9.40 -11.69
CA GLY A 352 16.08 9.51 -11.70
C GLY A 352 16.61 9.94 -13.06
N ILE A 353 16.21 9.21 -14.12
CA ILE A 353 16.60 9.52 -15.50
C ILE A 353 16.22 10.95 -15.90
N ALA A 354 14.97 11.36 -15.60
CA ALA A 354 14.49 12.69 -15.94
C ALA A 354 15.20 13.80 -15.14
N SER A 355 15.47 13.56 -13.85
CA SER A 355 16.19 14.54 -13.02
C SER A 355 17.63 14.69 -13.43
N ASP A 356 18.32 13.60 -13.78
CA ASP A 356 19.69 13.64 -14.29
C ASP A 356 19.77 14.37 -15.65
N ALA A 357 18.82 14.08 -16.54
CA ALA A 357 18.75 14.74 -17.86
C ALA A 357 18.49 16.25 -17.78
N LEU A 358 17.72 16.70 -16.78
CA LEU A 358 17.40 18.11 -16.58
C LEU A 358 18.36 18.81 -15.57
N GLY A 359 19.22 18.07 -14.89
CA GLY A 359 20.07 18.60 -13.82
C GLY A 359 19.27 19.19 -12.66
N SER A 360 18.01 18.75 -12.45
CA SER A 360 17.09 19.32 -11.45
C SER A 360 15.99 18.34 -11.06
N GLN A 361 15.52 18.43 -9.80
CA GLN A 361 14.38 17.66 -9.30
C GLN A 361 13.03 18.01 -9.98
N ILE A 362 13.01 19.03 -10.83
CA ILE A 362 11.88 19.31 -11.74
C ILE A 362 11.58 18.09 -12.62
N GLY A 363 12.60 17.31 -13.01
CA GLY A 363 12.42 16.04 -13.73
C GLY A 363 11.60 15.03 -12.94
N SER A 364 11.85 14.87 -11.66
CA SER A 364 11.03 14.03 -10.77
C SER A 364 9.58 14.51 -10.71
N VAL A 365 9.35 15.82 -10.53
CA VAL A 365 8.00 16.42 -10.50
C VAL A 365 7.27 16.21 -11.82
N ALA A 366 7.96 16.32 -12.94
CA ALA A 366 7.39 16.09 -14.28
C ALA A 366 6.91 14.64 -14.45
N VAL A 367 7.72 13.66 -14.06
CA VAL A 367 7.33 12.23 -14.13
C VAL A 367 6.13 11.94 -13.22
N ILE A 368 6.11 12.47 -11.99
CA ILE A 368 4.97 12.32 -11.07
C ILE A 368 3.72 12.96 -11.70
N SER A 369 3.87 14.11 -12.35
CA SER A 369 2.76 14.81 -13.02
C SER A 369 2.15 14.01 -14.16
N VAL A 370 2.92 13.20 -14.89
CA VAL A 370 2.39 12.25 -15.89
C VAL A 370 1.42 11.27 -15.22
N GLY A 371 1.77 10.74 -14.04
CA GLY A 371 0.87 9.90 -13.27
C GLY A 371 -0.42 10.62 -12.86
N VAL A 372 -0.33 11.87 -12.42
CA VAL A 372 -1.51 12.69 -12.06
C VAL A 372 -2.38 12.97 -13.28
N ILE A 373 -1.79 13.30 -14.44
CA ILE A 373 -2.52 13.48 -15.70
C ILE A 373 -3.26 12.19 -16.08
N TYR A 374 -2.62 11.05 -15.90
CA TYR A 374 -3.28 9.77 -16.12
C TYR A 374 -4.52 9.60 -15.22
N LEU A 375 -4.41 9.95 -13.94
CA LEU A 375 -5.54 9.88 -13.01
C LEU A 375 -6.68 10.86 -13.38
N ILE A 376 -6.39 12.00 -14.03
CA ILE A 376 -7.42 12.88 -14.58
C ILE A 376 -8.24 12.13 -15.65
N THR A 377 -7.58 11.42 -16.56
CA THR A 377 -8.29 10.65 -17.60
C THR A 377 -9.18 9.57 -16.99
N LEU A 378 -8.71 8.94 -15.91
CA LEU A 378 -9.46 7.94 -15.18
C LEU A 378 -10.67 8.56 -14.44
N ALA A 379 -10.55 9.77 -13.90
CA ALA A 379 -11.65 10.50 -13.25
C ALA A 379 -12.82 10.74 -14.21
N PHE A 380 -12.56 11.11 -15.47
CA PHE A 380 -13.59 11.25 -16.50
C PHE A 380 -14.29 9.92 -16.81
N ARG A 381 -13.56 8.81 -16.79
CA ARG A 381 -14.14 7.48 -17.00
C ARG A 381 -15.03 7.05 -15.83
N PHE A 382 -14.61 7.31 -14.59
CA PHE A 382 -15.43 7.07 -13.39
C PHE A 382 -16.75 7.83 -13.44
N HIS A 383 -16.71 9.11 -13.83
CA HIS A 383 -17.91 9.92 -14.00
C HIS A 383 -18.90 9.31 -15.00
N LYS A 384 -18.38 8.81 -16.14
CA LYS A 384 -19.22 8.25 -17.22
C LYS A 384 -19.85 6.91 -16.87
N SER A 385 -19.24 6.14 -15.97
CA SER A 385 -19.71 4.81 -15.56
C SER A 385 -20.71 4.81 -14.39
N GLU A 386 -20.87 5.94 -13.70
CA GLU A 386 -21.79 6.10 -12.56
C GLU A 386 -22.99 7.03 -12.88
N LYS A 387 -23.09 7.49 -14.15
CA LYS A 387 -24.29 8.10 -14.75
C LYS A 387 -25.21 7.03 -15.32
#